data_8c67a79c0ce80f5114589a60c3c91d07
#
_entry.id   8c67a79c0ce80f5114589a60c3c91d07
#
_cell.length_a   1.000
_cell.length_b   1.000
_cell.length_c   1.000
_cell.angle_alpha   90.00
_cell.angle_beta   90.00
_cell.angle_gamma   90.00
#
_symmetry.space_group_name_H-M   'P 1'
#
loop_
_entity.id
_entity.type
_entity.pdbx_description
1 polymer ?
#
loop_
_entity_poly.entity_id
_entity_poly.type
_entity_poly.pdbx_seq_one_letter_code
_entity_poly.pdbx_strand_id
1 'polypeptide(L)'
;AIGGGNKADYTQKTSIIGVNNTVTGTSGSPSAYNFITGFKNDVENVQHVSVIGSENAVENSKSQTVIGDSNKITDRNAGTVSGKQEERTKNVSDLVIGKGNDISGNDTYMKGYESLTVIGNNNKAVNPSSGIVIGDNQKLSAIKESVVIGSMTPEEKADPDIQQKHASVVVGYHAQ
;
A
#
# COMPACT_ATOMS: atom_id res chain seq x y z
N ALA A 1 -13.18 19.15 -4.32
CA ALA A 1 -13.76 18.24 -3.31
C ALA A 1 -15.28 18.35 -3.31
N ILE A 2 -15.95 17.23 -3.09
CA ILE A 2 -17.40 17.14 -2.94
C ILE A 2 -17.71 16.48 -1.60
N GLY A 3 -18.61 17.05 -0.79
CA GLY A 3 -18.96 16.55 0.55
C GLY A 3 -18.47 17.46 1.67
N GLY A 4 -18.59 16.99 2.92
CA GLY A 4 -18.29 17.77 4.13
C GLY A 4 -16.96 17.46 4.76
N GLY A 5 -16.27 18.48 5.32
CA GLY A 5 -15.05 18.31 6.12
C GLY A 5 -13.81 17.79 5.38
N ASN A 6 -13.85 17.72 4.04
CA ASN A 6 -12.69 17.32 3.26
C ASN A 6 -11.61 18.41 3.27
N LYS A 7 -10.35 18.01 3.46
CA LYS A 7 -9.18 18.88 3.43
C LYS A 7 -8.29 18.54 2.24
N ALA A 8 -7.88 19.56 1.50
CA ALA A 8 -6.90 19.47 0.41
C ALA A 8 -5.86 20.57 0.60
N ASP A 9 -4.61 20.21 0.84
CA ASP A 9 -3.52 21.15 1.06
C ASP A 9 -2.30 20.76 0.22
N TYR A 10 -1.74 21.70 -0.51
CA TYR A 10 -0.69 21.43 -1.50
C TYR A 10 -1.02 20.26 -2.44
N THR A 11 -2.20 20.31 -3.07
CA THR A 11 -2.65 19.26 -3.99
C THR A 11 -2.85 19.78 -5.40
N GLN A 12 -2.62 18.92 -6.40
CA GLN A 12 -2.86 19.22 -7.80
C GLN A 12 -3.64 18.07 -8.48
N LYS A 13 -4.60 18.41 -9.36
CA LYS A 13 -5.33 17.42 -10.15
C LYS A 13 -5.89 16.27 -9.31
N THR A 14 -6.41 16.60 -8.12
CA THR A 14 -6.91 15.64 -7.14
C THR A 14 -8.43 15.77 -7.01
N SER A 15 -9.12 14.65 -7.04
CA SER A 15 -10.56 14.55 -6.77
C SER A 15 -10.81 13.94 -5.40
N ILE A 16 -11.62 14.60 -4.58
CA ILE A 16 -12.02 14.12 -3.27
C ILE A 16 -13.53 14.12 -3.19
N ILE A 17 -14.14 12.98 -2.90
CA ILE A 17 -15.58 12.79 -2.78
C ILE A 17 -15.89 12.10 -1.46
N GLY A 18 -16.75 12.68 -0.63
CA GLY A 18 -17.15 12.06 0.63
C GLY A 18 -16.97 12.99 1.83
N VAL A 19 -16.68 12.44 2.99
CA VAL A 19 -16.69 13.19 4.26
C VAL A 19 -15.38 12.99 5.03
N ASN A 20 -14.83 14.10 5.51
CA ASN A 20 -13.63 14.13 6.37
C ASN A 20 -12.39 13.47 5.76
N ASN A 21 -12.27 13.42 4.45
CA ASN A 21 -11.04 12.94 3.81
C ASN A 21 -9.97 14.06 3.83
N THR A 22 -8.73 13.68 4.06
CA THR A 22 -7.58 14.57 4.03
C THR A 22 -6.63 14.16 2.91
N VAL A 23 -6.21 15.11 2.08
CA VAL A 23 -5.12 14.92 1.12
C VAL A 23 -4.13 16.05 1.27
N THR A 24 -2.90 15.73 1.60
CA THR A 24 -1.85 16.72 1.83
C THR A 24 -0.59 16.43 1.03
N GLY A 25 0.11 17.46 0.67
CA GLY A 25 1.43 17.44 0.09
C GLY A 25 2.33 18.47 0.74
N THR A 26 3.38 18.88 0.06
CA THR A 26 4.24 20.00 0.47
C THR A 26 4.33 21.04 -0.64
N SER A 27 4.78 22.26 -0.33
CA SER A 27 4.96 23.33 -1.32
C SER A 27 5.93 22.95 -2.43
N GLY A 28 6.96 22.15 -2.13
CA GLY A 28 7.96 21.68 -3.09
C GLY A 28 7.61 20.37 -3.78
N SER A 29 6.65 19.61 -3.24
CA SER A 29 6.20 18.32 -3.80
C SER A 29 4.69 18.14 -3.53
N PRO A 30 3.84 18.74 -4.34
CA PRO A 30 2.40 18.59 -4.18
C PRO A 30 1.94 17.14 -4.37
N SER A 31 0.96 16.72 -3.57
CA SER A 31 0.22 15.48 -3.84
C SER A 31 -0.61 15.66 -5.11
N ALA A 32 -0.44 14.78 -6.09
CA ALA A 32 -0.99 15.02 -7.42
C ALA A 32 -1.61 13.78 -8.08
N TYR A 33 -2.61 14.03 -8.96
CA TYR A 33 -3.29 13.01 -9.76
C TYR A 33 -3.98 11.94 -8.90
N ASN A 34 -4.65 12.34 -7.81
CA ASN A 34 -5.26 11.41 -6.89
C ASN A 34 -6.78 11.39 -7.01
N PHE A 35 -7.38 10.24 -6.71
CA PHE A 35 -8.82 10.04 -6.62
C PHE A 35 -9.16 9.40 -5.28
N ILE A 36 -9.81 10.16 -4.41
CA ILE A 36 -10.15 9.72 -3.05
C ILE A 36 -11.66 9.77 -2.87
N THR A 37 -12.25 8.67 -2.49
CA THR A 37 -13.68 8.61 -2.20
C THR A 37 -13.98 7.80 -0.95
N GLY A 38 -14.86 8.31 -0.09
CA GLY A 38 -15.31 7.66 1.12
C GLY A 38 -15.24 8.52 2.37
N PHE A 39 -14.82 7.95 3.48
CA PHE A 39 -14.89 8.58 4.78
C PHE A 39 -13.56 8.49 5.55
N LYS A 40 -13.08 9.62 6.05
CA LYS A 40 -11.86 9.70 6.89
C LYS A 40 -10.62 9.06 6.28
N ASN A 41 -10.46 9.06 4.98
CA ASN A 41 -9.21 8.63 4.39
C ASN A 41 -8.15 9.72 4.59
N ASP A 42 -6.93 9.33 4.94
CA ASP A 42 -5.78 10.20 5.15
C ASP A 42 -4.66 9.87 4.15
N VAL A 43 -4.37 10.81 3.27
CA VAL A 43 -3.51 10.59 2.11
C VAL A 43 -2.45 11.69 2.06
N GLU A 44 -1.20 11.34 2.27
CA GLU A 44 -0.11 12.31 2.42
C GLU A 44 1.08 12.03 1.49
N ASN A 45 1.59 13.07 0.85
CA ASN A 45 2.78 13.00 -0.03
C ASN A 45 2.70 11.91 -1.11
N VAL A 46 1.60 11.89 -1.84
CA VAL A 46 1.31 10.81 -2.80
C VAL A 46 1.14 11.30 -4.23
N GLN A 47 1.32 10.40 -5.19
CA GLN A 47 1.04 10.64 -6.61
C GLN A 47 0.39 9.43 -7.27
N HIS A 48 -0.61 9.68 -8.13
CA HIS A 48 -1.33 8.64 -8.85
C HIS A 48 -1.97 7.59 -7.92
N VAL A 49 -2.64 8.05 -6.86
CA VAL A 49 -3.25 7.18 -5.85
C VAL A 49 -4.76 7.21 -5.97
N SER A 50 -5.37 6.04 -5.96
CA SER A 50 -6.82 5.86 -5.85
C SER A 50 -7.16 5.19 -4.54
N VAL A 51 -8.03 5.82 -3.74
CA VAL A 51 -8.53 5.27 -2.47
C VAL A 51 -10.05 5.26 -2.52
N ILE A 52 -10.64 4.09 -2.28
CA ILE A 52 -12.09 3.88 -2.22
C ILE A 52 -12.42 3.16 -0.93
N GLY A 53 -13.09 3.81 0.01
CA GLY A 53 -13.48 3.23 1.29
C GLY A 53 -13.29 4.17 2.47
N SER A 54 -13.06 3.63 3.64
CA SER A 54 -13.05 4.40 4.88
C SER A 54 -11.80 4.19 5.71
N GLU A 55 -11.33 5.25 6.34
CA GLU A 55 -10.23 5.20 7.32
C GLU A 55 -8.92 4.61 6.76
N ASN A 56 -8.72 4.66 5.45
CA ASN A 56 -7.46 4.25 4.86
C ASN A 56 -6.40 5.35 5.04
N ALA A 57 -5.15 4.94 5.31
CA ALA A 57 -3.99 5.80 5.38
C ALA A 57 -2.98 5.45 4.28
N VAL A 58 -2.64 6.42 3.44
CA VAL A 58 -1.65 6.23 2.38
C VAL A 58 -0.63 7.36 2.44
N GLU A 59 0.61 7.03 2.75
CA GLU A 59 1.66 8.02 2.98
C GLU A 59 2.91 7.72 2.15
N ASN A 60 3.57 8.76 1.66
CA ASN A 60 4.83 8.67 0.91
C ASN A 60 4.82 7.60 -0.19
N SER A 61 3.74 7.53 -0.97
CA SER A 61 3.49 6.42 -1.88
C SER A 61 3.11 6.89 -3.28
N LYS A 62 3.35 6.05 -4.29
CA LYS A 62 2.95 6.30 -5.68
C LYS A 62 2.21 5.12 -6.27
N SER A 63 1.31 5.41 -7.21
CA SER A 63 0.61 4.41 -8.03
C SER A 63 -0.06 3.33 -7.19
N GLN A 64 -0.77 3.75 -6.15
CA GLN A 64 -1.51 2.85 -5.26
C GLN A 64 -2.99 2.80 -5.63
N THR A 65 -3.56 1.62 -5.62
CA THR A 65 -5.02 1.42 -5.65
C THR A 65 -5.43 0.70 -4.38
N VAL A 66 -6.20 1.38 -3.53
CA VAL A 66 -6.65 0.89 -2.22
C VAL A 66 -8.17 0.86 -2.21
N ILE A 67 -8.75 -0.30 -1.98
CA ILE A 67 -10.20 -0.50 -1.92
C ILE A 67 -10.54 -1.23 -0.63
N GLY A 68 -11.34 -0.61 0.23
CA GLY A 68 -11.77 -1.16 1.50
C GLY A 68 -11.50 -0.22 2.67
N ASP A 69 -11.38 -0.78 3.87
CA ASP A 69 -11.36 0.03 5.09
C ASP A 69 -10.10 -0.20 5.93
N SER A 70 -9.64 0.85 6.57
CA SER A 70 -8.56 0.80 7.56
C SER A 70 -7.25 0.18 7.05
N ASN A 71 -6.99 0.27 5.74
CA ASN A 71 -5.72 -0.15 5.18
C ASN A 71 -4.66 0.94 5.39
N LYS A 72 -3.44 0.51 5.68
CA LYS A 72 -2.29 1.40 5.86
C LYS A 72 -1.20 1.06 4.85
N ILE A 73 -0.85 2.02 4.02
CA ILE A 73 0.21 1.89 3.02
C ILE A 73 1.21 3.02 3.24
N THR A 74 2.46 2.66 3.53
CA THR A 74 3.50 3.65 3.81
C THR A 74 4.78 3.38 3.04
N ASP A 75 5.42 4.44 2.55
CA ASP A 75 6.73 4.38 1.89
C ASP A 75 6.79 3.45 0.67
N ARG A 76 5.65 3.26 0.01
CA ARG A 76 5.54 2.56 -1.28
C ARG A 76 5.83 3.55 -2.42
N ASN A 77 6.85 4.26 -2.24
CA ASN A 77 7.43 5.18 -3.17
C ASN A 77 8.83 4.67 -3.41
N ALA A 78 9.19 4.41 -4.61
CA ALA A 78 10.57 4.11 -4.94
C ALA A 78 11.46 5.27 -4.48
N GLY A 79 11.95 5.13 -3.28
CA GLY A 79 12.48 6.21 -2.47
C GLY A 79 13.59 7.00 -3.10
N THR A 80 13.76 8.16 -2.57
CA THR A 80 14.99 8.98 -2.64
C THR A 80 16.19 8.21 -2.07
N VAL A 81 16.76 7.32 -2.84
CA VAL A 81 18.14 6.96 -2.61
C VAL A 81 18.97 7.80 -3.55
N SER A 82 19.79 8.64 -2.98
CA SER A 82 20.66 9.63 -3.62
C SER A 82 21.00 9.33 -5.08
N GLY A 83 20.45 10.12 -5.98
CA GLY A 83 20.93 10.24 -7.35
C GLY A 83 20.35 9.31 -8.42
N LYS A 84 19.41 8.40 -8.11
CA LYS A 84 18.81 7.48 -9.09
C LYS A 84 17.30 7.30 -8.95
N GLN A 85 16.60 8.38 -8.70
CA GLN A 85 15.15 8.41 -8.47
C GLN A 85 14.33 7.97 -9.71
N GLU A 86 14.83 8.18 -10.91
CA GLU A 86 14.06 7.95 -12.14
C GLU A 86 13.87 6.47 -12.51
N GLU A 87 14.79 5.61 -12.18
CA GLU A 87 14.71 4.20 -12.57
C GLU A 87 13.81 3.36 -11.68
N ARG A 88 13.64 3.76 -10.43
CA ARG A 88 12.81 3.01 -9.44
C ARG A 88 11.33 3.38 -9.48
N THR A 89 11.00 4.59 -9.93
CA THR A 89 9.63 5.11 -9.91
C THR A 89 8.76 4.61 -11.05
N LYS A 90 9.32 3.97 -12.04
CA LYS A 90 8.61 3.68 -13.29
C LYS A 90 7.61 2.52 -13.20
N ASN A 91 7.74 1.62 -12.25
CA ASN A 91 7.01 0.37 -12.28
C ASN A 91 6.34 -0.05 -10.96
N VAL A 92 6.18 0.86 -10.00
CA VAL A 92 5.39 0.56 -8.80
C VAL A 92 3.92 0.75 -9.13
N SER A 93 3.14 -0.31 -8.94
CA SER A 93 1.68 -0.25 -9.04
C SER A 93 1.08 -1.28 -8.10
N ASP A 94 0.77 -0.87 -6.88
CA ASP A 94 0.20 -1.79 -5.90
C ASP A 94 -1.33 -1.77 -5.94
N LEU A 95 -1.92 -2.92 -5.69
CA LEU A 95 -3.35 -3.11 -5.53
C LEU A 95 -3.61 -3.73 -4.16
N VAL A 96 -4.34 -3.03 -3.31
CA VAL A 96 -4.74 -3.51 -1.98
C VAL A 96 -6.26 -3.51 -1.88
N ILE A 97 -6.85 -4.67 -1.69
CA ILE A 97 -8.30 -4.85 -1.54
C ILE A 97 -8.58 -5.58 -0.24
N GLY A 98 -9.39 -4.99 0.63
CA GLY A 98 -9.83 -5.59 1.88
C GLY A 98 -9.72 -4.64 3.06
N LYS A 99 -9.58 -5.19 4.26
CA LYS A 99 -9.61 -4.41 5.50
C LYS A 99 -8.38 -4.65 6.37
N GLY A 100 -7.84 -3.56 6.93
CA GLY A 100 -6.79 -3.64 7.95
C GLY A 100 -5.45 -4.17 7.43
N ASN A 101 -5.18 -4.09 6.14
CA ASN A 101 -3.88 -4.46 5.60
C ASN A 101 -2.84 -3.38 5.93
N ASP A 102 -1.64 -3.78 6.34
CA ASP A 102 -0.51 -2.92 6.71
C ASP A 102 0.68 -3.23 5.78
N ILE A 103 0.88 -2.39 4.80
CA ILE A 103 1.93 -2.54 3.78
C ILE A 103 2.94 -1.42 3.95
N SER A 104 4.19 -1.74 4.24
CA SER A 104 5.19 -0.72 4.53
C SER A 104 6.53 -0.95 3.85
N GLY A 105 7.14 0.16 3.47
CA GLY A 105 8.48 0.23 2.96
C GLY A 105 8.64 -0.23 1.51
N ASN A 106 9.79 0.08 1.00
CA ASN A 106 10.34 -0.48 -0.22
C ASN A 106 11.76 -0.92 0.06
N ASP A 107 12.18 -1.99 -0.51
CA ASP A 107 13.56 -2.43 -0.38
C ASP A 107 14.48 -1.48 -1.16
N THR A 108 15.34 -0.78 -0.45
CA THR A 108 16.34 0.12 -1.03
C THR A 108 17.36 -0.59 -1.93
N TYR A 109 17.42 -1.91 -1.85
CA TYR A 109 18.34 -2.73 -2.62
C TYR A 109 17.75 -3.32 -3.89
N MET A 110 16.42 -3.25 -4.07
CA MET A 110 15.75 -3.90 -5.19
C MET A 110 15.52 -2.92 -6.34
N LYS A 111 16.14 -3.19 -7.46
CA LYS A 111 15.96 -2.40 -8.68
C LYS A 111 14.68 -2.80 -9.41
N GLY A 112 13.71 -1.91 -9.43
CA GLY A 112 12.87 -1.74 -10.60
C GLY A 112 11.53 -2.46 -10.71
N TYR A 113 11.11 -3.36 -9.81
CA TYR A 113 9.81 -4.04 -9.93
C TYR A 113 9.19 -4.25 -8.57
N GLU A 114 8.31 -3.35 -8.19
CA GLU A 114 7.74 -3.34 -6.82
C GLU A 114 6.21 -3.39 -6.83
N SER A 115 5.61 -4.07 -7.79
CA SER A 115 4.15 -4.22 -7.83
C SER A 115 3.70 -5.33 -6.90
N LEU A 116 2.84 -4.99 -5.96
CA LEU A 116 2.27 -5.92 -5.00
C LEU A 116 0.75 -5.95 -5.16
N THR A 117 0.18 -7.14 -5.19
CA THR A 117 -1.27 -7.33 -5.10
C THR A 117 -1.61 -7.99 -3.77
N VAL A 118 -2.43 -7.36 -2.96
CA VAL A 118 -2.96 -7.90 -1.70
C VAL A 118 -4.48 -7.92 -1.78
N ILE A 119 -5.07 -9.09 -1.64
CA ILE A 119 -6.52 -9.27 -1.58
C ILE A 119 -6.85 -10.09 -0.33
N GLY A 120 -7.51 -9.46 0.63
CA GLY A 120 -7.87 -10.07 1.91
C GLY A 120 -7.73 -9.10 3.08
N ASN A 121 -7.74 -9.63 4.28
CA ASN A 121 -7.83 -8.81 5.48
C ASN A 121 -6.66 -9.05 6.44
N ASN A 122 -6.29 -8.00 7.17
CA ASN A 122 -5.28 -8.05 8.22
C ASN A 122 -3.92 -8.58 7.76
N ASN A 123 -3.58 -8.46 6.50
CA ASN A 123 -2.25 -8.84 6.02
C ASN A 123 -1.22 -7.77 6.39
N LYS A 124 -0.03 -8.21 6.74
CA LYS A 124 1.10 -7.34 6.99
C LYS A 124 2.24 -7.68 6.05
N ALA A 125 2.69 -6.70 5.28
CA ALA A 125 3.84 -6.87 4.40
C ALA A 125 4.87 -5.75 4.65
N VAL A 126 6.08 -6.15 4.99
CA VAL A 126 7.20 -5.23 5.24
C VAL A 126 8.25 -5.40 4.15
N ASN A 127 8.62 -4.31 3.51
CA ASN A 127 9.58 -4.29 2.39
C ASN A 127 9.28 -5.32 1.28
N PRO A 128 8.02 -5.45 0.84
CA PRO A 128 7.73 -6.33 -0.29
C PRO A 128 8.23 -5.71 -1.58
N SER A 129 8.74 -6.52 -2.50
CA SER A 129 9.02 -6.05 -3.86
C SER A 129 7.91 -6.46 -4.83
N SER A 130 7.93 -7.62 -5.40
CA SER A 130 6.89 -8.10 -6.31
C SER A 130 6.17 -9.29 -5.71
N GLY A 131 4.84 -9.31 -5.77
CA GLY A 131 4.14 -10.46 -5.23
C GLY A 131 2.62 -10.39 -5.37
N ILE A 132 2.00 -11.53 -5.15
CA ILE A 132 0.56 -11.69 -5.04
C ILE A 132 0.25 -12.35 -3.70
N VAL A 133 -0.59 -11.72 -2.90
CA VAL A 133 -1.06 -12.21 -1.61
C VAL A 133 -2.57 -12.26 -1.63
N ILE A 134 -3.14 -13.44 -1.49
CA ILE A 134 -4.59 -13.64 -1.44
C ILE A 134 -4.93 -14.45 -0.19
N GLY A 135 -5.68 -13.85 0.72
CA GLY A 135 -6.09 -14.45 1.99
C GLY A 135 -5.93 -13.51 3.17
N ASP A 136 -6.13 -14.03 4.36
CA ASP A 136 -6.20 -13.23 5.57
C ASP A 136 -5.04 -13.54 6.53
N ASN A 137 -4.69 -12.56 7.33
CA ASN A 137 -3.72 -12.64 8.43
C ASN A 137 -2.30 -13.05 8.01
N GLN A 138 -1.92 -12.85 6.75
CA GLN A 138 -0.56 -13.13 6.29
C GLN A 138 0.46 -12.16 6.90
N LYS A 139 1.64 -12.68 7.27
CA LYS A 139 2.77 -11.90 7.75
C LYS A 139 3.96 -12.13 6.83
N LEU A 140 4.33 -11.09 6.11
CA LEU A 140 5.29 -11.18 5.03
C LEU A 140 6.45 -10.20 5.30
N SER A 141 7.67 -10.66 5.12
CA SER A 141 8.85 -9.82 5.24
C SER A 141 9.76 -10.00 4.04
N ALA A 142 10.09 -8.91 3.38
CA ALA A 142 11.00 -8.86 2.23
C ALA A 142 10.67 -9.90 1.13
N ILE A 143 9.36 -10.14 0.88
CA ILE A 143 8.96 -11.04 -0.21
C ILE A 143 9.35 -10.47 -1.56
N LYS A 144 9.78 -11.36 -2.43
CA LYS A 144 10.14 -11.01 -3.79
C LYS A 144 9.65 -12.08 -4.75
N GLU A 145 8.97 -11.65 -5.82
CA GLU A 145 8.52 -12.54 -6.90
C GLU A 145 7.75 -13.77 -6.37
N SER A 146 6.87 -13.55 -5.39
CA SER A 146 6.19 -14.62 -4.66
C SER A 146 4.69 -14.60 -4.87
N VAL A 147 4.08 -15.77 -4.84
CA VAL A 147 2.63 -15.96 -4.83
C VAL A 147 2.24 -16.67 -3.54
N VAL A 148 1.41 -16.03 -2.74
CA VAL A 148 0.90 -16.57 -1.48
C VAL A 148 -0.62 -16.58 -1.53
N ILE A 149 -1.21 -17.77 -1.46
CA ILE A 149 -2.67 -17.94 -1.46
C ILE A 149 -3.05 -18.82 -0.27
N GLY A 150 -3.81 -18.27 0.66
CA GLY A 150 -4.25 -18.95 1.86
C GLY A 150 -4.36 -17.99 3.02
N SER A 151 -4.85 -18.46 4.15
CA SER A 151 -5.04 -17.65 5.35
C SER A 151 -4.33 -18.26 6.55
N MET A 152 -3.88 -17.40 7.44
CA MET A 152 -3.33 -17.80 8.74
C MET A 152 -4.33 -17.43 9.84
N THR A 153 -4.22 -18.07 11.00
CA THR A 153 -4.95 -17.59 12.17
C THR A 153 -4.29 -16.33 12.74
N PRO A 154 -5.01 -15.53 13.54
CA PRO A 154 -4.41 -14.37 14.20
C PRO A 154 -3.23 -14.75 15.12
N GLU A 155 -3.28 -15.92 15.74
CA GLU A 155 -2.23 -16.46 16.60
C GLU A 155 -0.96 -16.78 15.79
N GLU A 156 -1.11 -17.43 14.63
CA GLU A 156 0.01 -17.72 13.73
C GLU A 156 0.65 -16.45 13.18
N LYS A 157 -0.16 -15.45 12.83
CA LYS A 157 0.35 -14.15 12.43
C LYS A 157 1.23 -13.50 13.50
N ALA A 158 0.93 -13.72 14.77
CA ALA A 158 1.68 -13.17 15.89
C ALA A 158 3.02 -13.90 16.12
N ASP A 159 3.19 -15.11 15.60
CA ASP A 159 4.43 -15.89 15.75
C ASP A 159 5.61 -15.22 15.03
N PRO A 160 6.69 -14.84 15.74
CA PRO A 160 7.85 -14.22 15.13
C PRO A 160 8.66 -15.17 14.22
N ASP A 161 8.51 -16.46 14.39
CA ASP A 161 9.29 -17.46 13.64
C ASP A 161 8.67 -17.80 12.28
N ILE A 162 7.42 -17.41 12.06
CA ILE A 162 6.76 -17.56 10.76
C ILE A 162 7.22 -16.45 9.82
N GLN A 163 8.06 -16.81 8.86
CA GLN A 163 8.54 -15.90 7.81
C GLN A 163 8.39 -16.54 6.44
N GLN A 164 7.90 -15.76 5.50
CA GLN A 164 7.76 -16.20 4.12
C GLN A 164 9.06 -16.00 3.34
N LYS A 165 9.35 -16.93 2.45
CA LYS A 165 10.59 -16.98 1.70
C LYS A 165 10.47 -16.29 0.33
N HIS A 166 11.63 -15.94 -0.24
CA HIS A 166 11.71 -15.37 -1.59
C HIS A 166 11.38 -16.38 -2.68
N ALA A 167 10.86 -15.88 -3.81
CA ALA A 167 10.59 -16.64 -5.04
C ALA A 167 9.80 -17.95 -4.78
N SER A 168 8.72 -17.81 -4.03
CA SER A 168 7.92 -18.97 -3.57
C SER A 168 6.51 -18.92 -4.13
N VAL A 169 5.96 -20.10 -4.39
CA VAL A 169 4.51 -20.29 -4.56
C VAL A 169 4.02 -21.07 -3.36
N VAL A 170 3.22 -20.44 -2.53
CA VAL A 170 2.66 -21.01 -1.30
C VAL A 170 1.15 -21.00 -1.43
N VAL A 171 0.53 -22.17 -1.44
CA VAL A 171 -0.92 -22.31 -1.60
C VAL A 171 -1.45 -23.27 -0.54
N GLY A 172 -2.41 -22.82 0.26
CA GLY A 172 -3.10 -23.63 1.24
C GLY A 172 -3.44 -22.89 2.53
N TYR A 173 -4.23 -23.54 3.36
CA TYR A 173 -4.48 -23.09 4.71
C TYR A 173 -3.28 -23.50 5.59
N HIS A 174 -2.79 -22.59 6.43
CA HIS A 174 -1.53 -22.77 7.19
C HIS A 174 -0.28 -23.03 6.32
N ALA A 175 -0.30 -22.69 5.05
CA ALA A 175 0.87 -22.87 4.20
C ALA A 175 1.95 -21.80 4.49
N GLN A 176 3.19 -22.24 4.62
CA GLN A 176 4.36 -21.42 4.99
C GLN A 176 5.49 -21.57 3.97
#